data_60ab89f3c060108abf7e824759eae82b
#
_entry.id   60ab89f3c060108abf7e824759eae82b
#
_cell.length_a   1.000
_cell.length_b   1.000
_cell.length_c   1.000
_cell.angle_alpha   90.00
_cell.angle_beta   90.00
_cell.angle_gamma   90.00
#
_symmetry.space_group_name_H-M   'P 1'
#
loop_
_entity.id
_entity.type
_entity.pdbx_description
1 polymer ?
#
loop_
_entity_poly.entity_id
_entity_poly.type
_entity_poly.pdbx_seq_one_letter_code
_entity_poly.pdbx_strand_id
1 'polypeptide(L)' 'MTSEENPLIRGILDDARKKADAIIGKANEEAASIISEGGKRAEKERSSAEKSYALRLEQIKLRE' A
#
# COMPACT_ATOMS: atom_id res chain seq x y z
N MET A 1 16.60 38.21 17.95
CA MET A 1 15.47 37.70 17.17
C MET A 1 15.81 36.38 16.54
N THR A 2 14.96 35.39 16.73
CA THR A 2 15.12 34.14 16.03
C THR A 2 14.56 34.26 14.62
N SER A 3 15.05 33.47 13.68
CA SER A 3 14.57 33.48 12.30
C SER A 3 13.08 33.13 12.21
N GLU A 4 12.53 32.45 13.21
CA GLU A 4 11.12 32.08 13.25
C GLU A 4 10.17 33.27 13.44
N GLU A 5 10.70 34.41 13.96
CA GLU A 5 9.93 35.62 14.17
C GLU A 5 9.80 36.46 12.88
N ASN A 6 10.60 36.16 11.87
CA ASN A 6 10.53 36.84 10.58
C ASN A 6 9.37 36.25 9.76
N PRO A 7 8.35 37.11 9.39
CA PRO A 7 7.21 36.61 8.63
C PRO A 7 7.55 35.94 7.29
N LEU A 8 8.59 36.45 6.63
CA LEU A 8 9.02 35.89 5.35
C LEU A 8 9.59 34.48 5.52
N ILE A 9 10.47 34.31 6.52
CA ILE A 9 11.05 33.00 6.82
C ILE A 9 9.97 32.03 7.31
N ARG A 10 9.05 32.50 8.13
CA ARG A 10 7.92 31.68 8.60
C ARG A 10 7.07 31.19 7.43
N GLY A 11 6.79 32.08 6.46
CA GLY A 11 6.05 31.69 5.27
C GLY A 11 6.76 30.63 4.46
N ILE A 12 8.07 30.75 4.29
CA ILE A 12 8.89 29.76 3.58
C ILE A 12 8.85 28.41 4.30
N LEU A 13 8.98 28.42 5.63
CA LEU A 13 8.93 27.20 6.43
C LEU A 13 7.56 26.55 6.38
N ASP A 14 6.50 27.34 6.46
CA ASP A 14 5.13 26.82 6.38
C ASP A 14 4.87 26.18 5.02
N ASP A 15 5.31 26.81 3.95
CA ASP A 15 5.17 26.25 2.61
C ASP A 15 5.96 24.93 2.48
N ALA A 16 7.17 24.89 3.02
CA ALA A 16 7.99 23.69 3.00
C ALA A 16 7.32 22.55 3.76
N ARG A 17 6.72 22.86 4.92
CA ARG A 17 5.97 21.85 5.71
C ARG A 17 4.76 21.33 4.96
N LYS A 18 4.00 22.22 4.33
CA LYS A 18 2.83 21.82 3.55
C LYS A 18 3.21 20.90 2.40
N LYS A 19 4.30 21.22 1.71
CA LYS A 19 4.80 20.38 0.63
C LYS A 19 5.27 19.03 1.15
N ALA A 20 6.00 19.02 2.25
CA ALA A 20 6.46 17.78 2.87
C ALA A 20 5.29 16.92 3.30
N ASP A 21 4.28 17.51 3.95
CA ASP A 21 3.08 16.79 4.40
C ASP A 21 2.30 16.21 3.22
N ALA A 22 2.21 16.96 2.12
CA ALA A 22 1.55 16.49 0.91
C ALA A 22 2.28 15.29 0.31
N ILE A 23 3.60 15.33 0.27
CA ILE A 23 4.43 14.23 -0.25
C ILE A 23 4.27 13.00 0.64
N ILE A 24 4.34 13.17 1.94
CA ILE A 24 4.18 12.06 2.91
C ILE A 24 2.78 11.47 2.80
N GLY A 25 1.75 12.31 2.75
CA GLY A 25 0.38 11.87 2.61
C GLY A 25 0.16 11.04 1.36
N LYS A 26 0.68 11.51 0.23
CA LYS A 26 0.58 10.79 -1.04
C LYS A 26 1.33 9.46 -1.00
N ALA A 27 2.52 9.47 -0.41
CA ALA A 27 3.31 8.24 -0.26
C ALA A 27 2.58 7.22 0.61
N ASN A 28 1.95 7.67 1.69
CA ASN A 28 1.17 6.80 2.56
C ASN A 28 -0.05 6.21 1.84
N GLU A 29 -0.73 7.00 1.02
CA GLU A 29 -1.85 6.53 0.22
C GLU A 29 -1.41 5.47 -0.79
N GLU A 30 -0.29 5.71 -1.46
CA GLU A 30 0.26 4.76 -2.41
C GLU A 30 0.67 3.45 -1.73
N ALA A 31 1.31 3.54 -0.57
CA ALA A 31 1.71 2.37 0.21
C ALA A 31 0.48 1.56 0.63
N ALA A 32 -0.57 2.22 1.13
CA ALA A 32 -1.81 1.56 1.52
C ALA A 32 -2.46 0.86 0.33
N SER A 33 -2.46 1.49 -0.84
CA SER A 33 -3.01 0.92 -2.07
C SER A 33 -2.23 -0.33 -2.49
N ILE A 34 -0.90 -0.26 -2.45
CA ILE A 34 -0.04 -1.39 -2.81
C ILE A 34 -0.28 -2.57 -1.87
N ILE A 35 -0.36 -2.31 -0.57
CA ILE A 35 -0.63 -3.35 0.43
C ILE A 35 -2.00 -3.98 0.19
N SER A 36 -3.03 -3.16 -0.05
CA SER A 36 -4.38 -3.64 -0.30
C SER A 36 -4.45 -4.51 -1.56
N GLU A 37 -3.85 -4.04 -2.65
CA GLU A 37 -3.83 -4.80 -3.91
C GLU A 37 -3.03 -6.08 -3.79
N GLY A 38 -1.90 -6.03 -3.08
CA GLY A 38 -1.07 -7.20 -2.81
C GLY A 38 -1.84 -8.25 -2.03
N GLY A 39 -2.60 -7.82 -1.01
CA GLY A 39 -3.44 -8.71 -0.23
C GLY A 39 -4.51 -9.39 -1.06
N LYS A 40 -5.17 -8.63 -1.94
CA LYS A 40 -6.20 -9.18 -2.85
C LYS A 40 -5.61 -10.18 -3.84
N ARG A 41 -4.44 -9.88 -4.36
CA ARG A 41 -3.75 -10.78 -5.29
C ARG A 41 -3.33 -12.07 -4.60
N ALA A 42 -2.77 -11.97 -3.41
CA ALA A 42 -2.37 -13.14 -2.62
C ALA A 42 -3.58 -14.02 -2.32
N GLU A 43 -4.70 -13.43 -1.93
CA GLU A 43 -5.93 -14.17 -1.66
C GLU A 43 -6.47 -14.88 -2.90
N LYS A 44 -6.41 -14.21 -4.04
CA LYS A 44 -6.84 -14.79 -5.31
C LYS A 44 -5.95 -15.98 -5.71
N GLU A 45 -4.64 -15.83 -5.55
CA GLU A 45 -3.71 -16.92 -5.84
C GLU A 45 -3.92 -18.10 -4.90
N ARG A 46 -4.14 -17.81 -3.61
CA ARG A 46 -4.43 -18.85 -2.62
C ARG A 46 -5.70 -19.62 -2.99
N SER A 47 -6.75 -18.90 -3.33
CA SER A 47 -8.04 -19.51 -3.72
C SER A 47 -7.87 -20.38 -4.98
N SER A 48 -7.14 -19.89 -5.97
CA SER A 48 -6.87 -20.66 -7.20
C SER A 48 -6.07 -21.91 -6.91
N ALA A 49 -5.06 -21.81 -6.05
CA ALA A 49 -4.23 -22.96 -5.68
C ALA A 49 -5.05 -24.02 -4.94
N GLU A 50 -5.95 -23.59 -4.04
CA GLU A 50 -6.83 -24.51 -3.32
C GLU A 50 -7.76 -25.27 -4.27
N LYS A 51 -8.34 -24.57 -5.22
CA LYS A 51 -9.21 -25.19 -6.23
C LYS A 51 -8.47 -26.18 -7.09
N SER A 52 -7.27 -25.82 -7.52
CA SER A 52 -6.42 -26.69 -8.33
C SER A 52 -6.04 -27.96 -7.56
N TYR A 53 -5.70 -27.78 -6.28
CA TYR A 53 -5.35 -28.91 -5.41
C TYR A 53 -6.56 -29.86 -5.23
N ALA A 54 -7.74 -29.29 -5.00
CA ALA A 54 -8.97 -30.08 -4.83
C ALA A 54 -9.29 -30.89 -6.08
N LEU A 55 -9.12 -30.31 -7.26
CA LEU A 55 -9.32 -31.01 -8.53
C LEU A 55 -8.35 -32.16 -8.71
N ARG A 56 -7.09 -31.97 -8.34
CA ARG A 56 -6.08 -33.03 -8.41
C ARG A 56 -6.42 -34.20 -7.49
N LEU A 57 -6.88 -33.88 -6.28
CA LEU A 57 -7.30 -34.92 -5.34
C LEU A 57 -8.45 -35.74 -5.90
N GLU A 58 -9.44 -35.10 -6.50
CA GLU A 58 -10.56 -35.79 -7.11
C GLU A 58 -10.11 -36.70 -8.24
N GLN A 59 -9.21 -36.22 -9.08
CA GLN A 59 -8.67 -37.01 -10.19
C GLN A 59 -7.93 -38.25 -9.68
N ILE A 60 -7.16 -38.10 -8.61
CA ILE A 60 -6.44 -39.22 -8.00
C ILE A 60 -7.43 -40.24 -7.46
N LYS A 61 -8.48 -39.80 -6.74
CA LYS A 61 -9.51 -40.67 -6.21
C LYS A 61 -10.23 -41.43 -7.30
N LEU A 62 -10.53 -40.80 -8.41
CA LEU A 62 -11.23 -41.43 -9.52
C LEU A 62 -10.39 -42.50 -10.23
N ARG A 63 -9.08 -42.44 -10.13
CA ARG A 63 -8.19 -43.46 -10.72
C ARG A 63 -8.03 -44.70 -9.86
N GLU A 64 -8.33 -44.56 -8.59
CA GLU A 64 -8.29 -45.72 -7.69
C GLU A 64 -9.54 -46.58 -7.87
#